data_00cddf7e4567c2f266de957a022a5446
#
_entry.id   00cddf7e4567c2f266de957a022a5446
#
_cell.length_a   1.000
_cell.length_b   1.000
_cell.length_c   1.000
_cell.angle_alpha   90.00
_cell.angle_beta   90.00
_cell.angle_gamma   90.00
#
_symmetry.space_group_name_H-M   'P 1'
#
loop_
_entity.id
_entity.type
_entity.pdbx_description
1 polymer ?
#
loop_
_entity_poly.entity_id
_entity_poly.type
_entity_poly.pdbx_seq_one_letter_code
_entity_poly.pdbx_strand_id
1 'polypeptide(L)'
;MAKPTEQRILEWLNQFDDSLQNAWDVPRDNSLPGIADAIGVVRSALHKPLKSLQNKELIIVKQAHVINGGSRKRNVHFITNKGRESCNEIENLIHKTTIYGNPPNNIKLIGRKRELDEIEQKLSEENYVFISGIAGIGKTAITRYFVENKLKKGIKVRWYSATIISSPKTMVETWLGLNKLSSNIEDLFTVMKSEALNQILVIDNFDQIKNRFKKDFLELIIKLSSLNLKIIVTSRPPVLKNFNQILEIKGLD
;
A
#
# COMPACT_ATOMS: atom_id res chain seq x y z
N MET A 1 -3.40 -9.80 -12.54
CA MET A 1 -4.75 -10.25 -12.96
C MET A 1 -5.73 -9.09 -12.82
N ALA A 2 -6.67 -8.93 -13.76
CA ALA A 2 -7.71 -7.90 -13.63
C ALA A 2 -8.67 -8.24 -12.48
N LYS A 3 -9.09 -7.22 -11.70
CA LYS A 3 -10.07 -7.40 -10.61
C LYS A 3 -11.41 -7.92 -11.16
N PRO A 4 -12.09 -8.87 -10.47
CA PRO A 4 -13.42 -9.33 -10.85
C PRO A 4 -14.42 -8.17 -10.97
N THR A 5 -15.37 -8.27 -11.89
CA THR A 5 -16.37 -7.20 -12.12
C THR A 5 -17.20 -6.90 -10.86
N GLU A 6 -17.56 -7.91 -10.06
CA GLU A 6 -18.27 -7.71 -8.78
C GLU A 6 -17.48 -6.81 -7.81
N GLN A 7 -16.18 -7.07 -7.67
CA GLN A 7 -15.32 -6.28 -6.81
C GLN A 7 -15.22 -4.83 -7.28
N ARG A 8 -15.08 -4.59 -8.59
CA ARG A 8 -15.02 -3.24 -9.18
C ARG A 8 -16.32 -2.47 -8.96
N ILE A 9 -17.47 -3.14 -9.03
CA ILE A 9 -18.77 -2.55 -8.72
C ILE A 9 -18.85 -2.14 -7.25
N LEU A 10 -18.45 -3.01 -6.32
CA LEU A 10 -18.47 -2.71 -4.89
C LEU A 10 -17.53 -1.56 -4.54
N GLU A 11 -16.31 -1.56 -5.05
CA GLU A 11 -15.33 -0.46 -4.87
C GLU A 11 -15.86 0.88 -5.41
N TRP A 12 -16.55 0.86 -6.56
CA TRP A 12 -17.18 2.03 -7.11
C TRP A 12 -18.32 2.56 -6.21
N LEU A 13 -19.23 1.67 -5.82
CA LEU A 13 -20.38 2.04 -4.98
C LEU A 13 -19.96 2.44 -3.55
N ASN A 14 -18.80 1.98 -3.06
CA ASN A 14 -18.28 2.32 -1.74
C ASN A 14 -17.84 3.78 -1.60
N GLN A 15 -17.68 4.49 -2.71
CA GLN A 15 -17.31 5.92 -2.72
C GLN A 15 -18.48 6.85 -2.39
N PHE A 16 -19.73 6.36 -2.41
CA PHE A 16 -20.92 7.15 -2.22
C PHE A 16 -21.42 7.07 -0.77
N ASP A 17 -21.91 8.22 -0.27
CA ASP A 17 -22.45 8.32 1.08
C ASP A 17 -23.82 7.63 1.20
N ASP A 18 -24.10 7.06 2.37
CA ASP A 18 -25.34 6.33 2.65
C ASP A 18 -26.59 7.26 2.64
N SER A 19 -26.40 8.56 2.84
CA SER A 19 -27.50 9.56 2.77
C SER A 19 -28.20 9.57 1.41
N LEU A 20 -27.47 9.20 0.34
CA LEU A 20 -28.04 9.10 -1.02
C LEU A 20 -29.14 8.03 -1.15
N GLN A 21 -29.19 7.06 -0.24
CA GLN A 21 -30.25 6.03 -0.23
C GLN A 21 -31.64 6.60 0.04
N ASN A 22 -31.72 7.75 0.70
CA ASN A 22 -32.95 8.44 1.04
C ASN A 22 -33.15 9.74 0.24
N ALA A 23 -32.24 10.05 -0.67
CA ALA A 23 -32.35 11.22 -1.52
C ALA A 23 -33.46 11.06 -2.60
N TRP A 24 -34.14 12.16 -2.91
CA TRP A 24 -35.14 12.19 -3.99
C TRP A 24 -34.49 12.01 -5.36
N ASP A 25 -33.38 12.70 -5.59
CA ASP A 25 -32.59 12.64 -6.80
C ASP A 25 -31.21 11.99 -6.47
N VAL A 26 -30.83 11.04 -7.29
CA VAL A 26 -29.58 10.25 -7.10
C VAL A 26 -28.64 10.52 -8.27
N PRO A 27 -27.31 10.61 -8.03
CA PRO A 27 -26.34 10.71 -9.10
C PRO A 27 -26.47 9.59 -10.13
N ARG A 28 -26.24 9.93 -11.41
CA ARG A 28 -26.24 8.95 -12.51
C ARG A 28 -25.29 7.78 -12.24
N ASP A 29 -24.24 8.03 -11.50
CA ASP A 29 -23.18 7.10 -11.12
C ASP A 29 -23.68 5.87 -10.35
N ASN A 30 -24.80 5.97 -9.65
CA ASN A 30 -25.45 4.85 -8.97
C ASN A 30 -26.41 4.06 -9.90
N SER A 31 -26.65 4.52 -11.13
CA SER A 31 -27.45 3.81 -12.12
C SER A 31 -26.62 2.82 -12.94
N LEU A 32 -27.29 1.83 -13.56
CA LEU A 32 -26.60 0.84 -14.41
C LEU A 32 -25.73 1.50 -15.51
N PRO A 33 -26.15 2.56 -16.23
CA PRO A 33 -25.29 3.25 -17.19
C PRO A 33 -24.07 3.92 -16.53
N GLY A 34 -24.25 4.58 -15.37
CA GLY A 34 -23.16 5.24 -14.66
C GLY A 34 -22.11 4.26 -14.15
N ILE A 35 -22.55 3.16 -13.54
CA ILE A 35 -21.64 2.08 -13.11
C ILE A 35 -20.87 1.50 -14.31
N ALA A 36 -21.55 1.25 -15.45
CA ALA A 36 -20.92 0.71 -16.65
C ALA A 36 -19.81 1.62 -17.18
N ASP A 37 -20.11 2.93 -17.26
CA ASP A 37 -19.17 3.96 -17.73
C ASP A 37 -17.96 4.05 -16.77
N ALA A 38 -18.22 4.08 -15.45
CA ALA A 38 -17.19 4.21 -14.42
C ALA A 38 -16.20 3.04 -14.38
N ILE A 39 -16.70 1.81 -14.50
CA ILE A 39 -15.82 0.64 -14.45
C ILE A 39 -15.39 0.15 -15.86
N GLY A 40 -15.75 0.89 -16.94
CA GLY A 40 -15.30 0.62 -18.30
C GLY A 40 -15.77 -0.74 -18.85
N VAL A 41 -17.07 -1.06 -18.67
CA VAL A 41 -17.70 -2.27 -19.23
C VAL A 41 -19.00 -1.95 -19.96
N VAL A 42 -19.44 -2.83 -20.84
CA VAL A 42 -20.73 -2.69 -21.49
C VAL A 42 -21.87 -2.98 -20.51
N ARG A 43 -23.00 -2.28 -20.63
CA ARG A 43 -24.15 -2.38 -19.70
C ARG A 43 -24.67 -3.81 -19.54
N SER A 44 -24.71 -4.57 -20.62
CA SER A 44 -25.15 -5.99 -20.60
C SER A 44 -24.29 -6.87 -19.71
N ALA A 45 -23.01 -6.57 -19.55
CA ALA A 45 -22.09 -7.34 -18.69
C ALA A 45 -22.35 -7.11 -17.20
N LEU A 46 -23.13 -6.08 -16.80
CA LEU A 46 -23.41 -5.78 -15.39
C LEU A 46 -24.57 -6.58 -14.81
N HIS A 47 -25.49 -7.09 -15.62
CA HIS A 47 -26.72 -7.72 -15.11
C HIS A 47 -26.45 -8.92 -14.18
N LYS A 48 -25.56 -9.82 -14.59
CA LYS A 48 -25.20 -10.99 -13.77
C LYS A 48 -24.45 -10.60 -12.49
N PRO A 49 -23.39 -9.77 -12.55
CA PRO A 49 -22.68 -9.29 -11.35
C PRO A 49 -23.58 -8.54 -10.36
N LEU A 50 -24.41 -7.61 -10.83
CA LEU A 50 -25.32 -6.85 -9.95
C LEU A 50 -26.34 -7.77 -9.28
N LYS A 51 -26.93 -8.72 -10.01
CA LYS A 51 -27.88 -9.70 -9.44
C LYS A 51 -27.18 -10.59 -8.41
N SER A 52 -25.95 -11.01 -8.67
CA SER A 52 -25.15 -11.79 -7.73
C SER A 52 -24.86 -11.01 -6.45
N LEU A 53 -24.43 -9.75 -6.56
CA LEU A 53 -24.19 -8.87 -5.42
C LEU A 53 -25.45 -8.59 -4.60
N GLN A 54 -26.61 -8.44 -5.26
CA GLN A 54 -27.90 -8.26 -4.61
C GLN A 54 -28.32 -9.54 -3.86
N ASN A 55 -28.16 -10.72 -4.46
CA ASN A 55 -28.44 -12.00 -3.81
C ASN A 55 -27.54 -12.26 -2.58
N LYS A 56 -26.32 -11.75 -2.59
CA LYS A 56 -25.38 -11.78 -1.45
C LYS A 56 -25.67 -10.70 -0.40
N GLU A 57 -26.66 -9.86 -0.63
CA GLU A 57 -27.02 -8.71 0.22
C GLU A 57 -25.89 -7.67 0.35
N LEU A 58 -24.97 -7.62 -0.60
CA LEU A 58 -23.87 -6.65 -0.61
C LEU A 58 -24.27 -5.30 -1.20
N ILE A 59 -25.33 -5.28 -2.01
CA ILE A 59 -25.95 -4.08 -2.56
C ILE A 59 -27.48 -4.16 -2.45
N ILE A 60 -28.11 -2.99 -2.40
CA ILE A 60 -29.56 -2.86 -2.55
C ILE A 60 -29.90 -2.09 -3.82
N VAL A 61 -31.08 -2.37 -4.36
CA VAL A 61 -31.63 -1.70 -5.55
C VAL A 61 -32.87 -0.93 -5.14
N LYS A 62 -32.93 0.35 -5.51
CA LYS A 62 -34.10 1.22 -5.29
C LYS A 62 -34.51 1.88 -6.61
N GLN A 63 -35.77 2.34 -6.70
CA GLN A 63 -36.20 3.18 -7.79
C GLN A 63 -36.15 4.65 -7.37
N ALA A 64 -35.33 5.45 -8.04
CA ALA A 64 -35.19 6.88 -7.79
C ALA A 64 -35.11 7.68 -9.09
N HIS A 65 -35.33 8.98 -8.98
CA HIS A 65 -35.00 9.90 -10.05
C HIS A 65 -33.48 10.04 -10.14
N VAL A 66 -32.99 10.10 -11.36
CA VAL A 66 -31.56 10.22 -11.63
C VAL A 66 -31.30 11.61 -12.17
N ILE A 67 -30.35 12.33 -11.56
CA ILE A 67 -29.94 13.67 -11.99
C ILE A 67 -29.62 13.65 -13.50
N ASN A 68 -30.22 14.53 -14.28
CA ASN A 68 -30.16 14.58 -15.75
C ASN A 68 -30.66 13.28 -16.44
N GLY A 69 -31.45 12.47 -15.76
CA GLY A 69 -31.99 11.20 -16.27
C GLY A 69 -33.41 11.25 -16.86
N GLY A 70 -34.02 12.41 -16.89
CA GLY A 70 -35.43 12.61 -17.29
C GLY A 70 -36.39 12.25 -16.17
N SER A 71 -37.72 12.36 -16.44
CA SER A 71 -38.80 12.24 -15.44
C SER A 71 -39.09 10.81 -14.97
N ARG A 72 -38.47 9.78 -15.57
CA ARG A 72 -38.70 8.37 -15.20
C ARG A 72 -37.77 7.91 -14.09
N LYS A 73 -38.32 7.26 -13.07
CA LYS A 73 -37.55 6.56 -12.06
C LYS A 73 -36.74 5.43 -12.72
N ARG A 74 -35.51 5.22 -12.25
CA ARG A 74 -34.61 4.17 -12.71
C ARG A 74 -34.11 3.35 -11.53
N ASN A 75 -33.73 2.13 -11.81
CA ASN A 75 -33.01 1.30 -10.81
C ASN A 75 -31.64 1.94 -10.53
N VAL A 76 -31.41 2.25 -9.26
CA VAL A 76 -30.14 2.74 -8.72
C VAL A 76 -29.66 1.77 -7.66
N HIS A 77 -28.34 1.66 -7.55
CA HIS A 77 -27.67 0.66 -6.72
C HIS A 77 -26.89 1.35 -5.62
N PHE A 78 -27.02 0.84 -4.40
CA PHE A 78 -26.29 1.33 -3.23
C PHE A 78 -25.61 0.16 -2.54
N ILE A 79 -24.44 0.42 -1.99
CA ILE A 79 -23.74 -0.56 -1.16
C ILE A 79 -24.43 -0.67 0.21
N THR A 80 -24.45 -1.86 0.78
CA THR A 80 -24.93 -2.10 2.15
C THR A 80 -23.77 -2.05 3.14
N ASN A 81 -24.05 -2.05 4.46
CA ASN A 81 -23.01 -2.19 5.48
C ASN A 81 -22.21 -3.48 5.28
N LYS A 82 -22.88 -4.59 4.99
CA LYS A 82 -22.24 -5.87 4.65
C LYS A 82 -21.35 -5.76 3.41
N GLY A 83 -21.77 -4.99 2.40
CA GLY A 83 -20.96 -4.71 1.22
C GLY A 83 -19.70 -3.90 1.54
N ARG A 84 -19.80 -2.88 2.41
CA ARG A 84 -18.64 -2.10 2.89
C ARG A 84 -17.67 -2.96 3.70
N GLU A 85 -18.19 -3.80 4.59
CA GLU A 85 -17.38 -4.77 5.34
C GLU A 85 -16.64 -5.71 4.40
N SER A 86 -17.31 -6.22 3.36
CA SER A 86 -16.68 -7.06 2.33
C SER A 86 -15.59 -6.33 1.55
N CYS A 87 -15.76 -5.04 1.23
CA CYS A 87 -14.70 -4.22 0.64
C CYS A 87 -13.49 -4.12 1.58
N ASN A 88 -13.73 -3.83 2.85
CA ASN A 88 -12.68 -3.71 3.87
C ASN A 88 -11.94 -5.05 4.09
N GLU A 89 -12.65 -6.18 4.08
CA GLU A 89 -12.05 -7.52 4.17
C GLU A 89 -11.16 -7.83 2.97
N ILE A 90 -11.62 -7.47 1.76
CA ILE A 90 -10.82 -7.65 0.53
C ILE A 90 -9.58 -6.75 0.55
N GLU A 91 -9.71 -5.48 0.95
CA GLU A 91 -8.56 -4.58 1.11
C GLU A 91 -7.59 -5.11 2.16
N ASN A 92 -8.08 -5.55 3.31
CA ASN A 92 -7.26 -6.16 4.36
C ASN A 92 -6.57 -7.44 3.87
N LEU A 93 -7.23 -8.26 3.06
CA LEU A 93 -6.62 -9.45 2.48
C LEU A 93 -5.53 -9.08 1.47
N ILE A 94 -5.76 -8.08 0.63
CA ILE A 94 -4.76 -7.55 -0.31
C ILE A 94 -3.58 -6.98 0.47
N HIS A 95 -3.82 -6.20 1.54
CA HIS A 95 -2.77 -5.68 2.40
C HIS A 95 -1.95 -6.78 3.09
N LYS A 96 -2.58 -7.89 3.47
CA LYS A 96 -1.90 -9.05 4.06
C LYS A 96 -1.04 -9.87 3.07
N THR A 97 -1.20 -9.66 1.78
CA THR A 97 -0.52 -10.46 0.74
C THR A 97 0.37 -9.65 -0.19
N THR A 98 0.28 -8.32 -0.16
CA THR A 98 0.95 -7.46 -1.14
C THR A 98 1.99 -6.55 -0.47
N ILE A 99 3.23 -6.63 -0.94
CA ILE A 99 4.25 -5.61 -0.66
C ILE A 99 4.15 -4.55 -1.75
N TYR A 100 3.89 -3.31 -1.35
CA TYR A 100 3.77 -2.18 -2.27
C TYR A 100 5.16 -1.69 -2.71
N GLY A 101 5.25 -1.16 -3.91
CA GLY A 101 6.49 -0.63 -4.49
C GLY A 101 7.16 -1.63 -5.42
N ASN A 102 8.49 -1.72 -5.35
CA ASN A 102 9.31 -2.57 -6.24
C ASN A 102 10.14 -3.62 -5.48
N PRO A 103 9.48 -4.54 -4.74
CA PRO A 103 10.17 -5.60 -4.02
C PRO A 103 10.88 -6.56 -5.00
N PRO A 104 11.99 -7.20 -4.58
CA PRO A 104 12.60 -8.27 -5.35
C PRO A 104 11.65 -9.48 -5.44
N ASN A 105 11.92 -10.39 -6.36
CA ASN A 105 11.22 -11.67 -6.42
C ASN A 105 11.38 -12.45 -5.11
N ASN A 106 10.47 -13.41 -4.87
CA ASN A 106 10.50 -14.25 -3.67
C ASN A 106 11.85 -14.95 -3.53
N ILE A 107 12.47 -14.79 -2.37
CA ILE A 107 13.77 -15.37 -2.04
C ILE A 107 13.57 -16.32 -0.85
N LYS A 108 13.99 -17.57 -1.00
CA LYS A 108 14.01 -18.51 0.13
C LYS A 108 15.14 -18.13 1.10
N LEU A 109 14.83 -18.00 2.37
CA LEU A 109 15.80 -17.80 3.45
C LEU A 109 16.00 -19.13 4.19
N ILE A 110 17.25 -19.49 4.44
CA ILE A 110 17.62 -20.66 5.25
C ILE A 110 18.44 -20.16 6.44
N GLY A 111 18.06 -20.56 7.64
CA GLY A 111 18.71 -20.10 8.86
C GLY A 111 18.36 -18.65 9.25
N ARG A 112 19.32 -17.94 9.85
CA ARG A 112 19.24 -16.49 10.17
C ARG A 112 18.20 -16.11 11.23
N LYS A 113 17.81 -17.04 12.11
CA LYS A 113 16.82 -16.76 13.17
C LYS A 113 17.32 -15.65 14.10
N ARG A 114 18.60 -15.70 14.50
CA ARG A 114 19.20 -14.70 15.38
C ARG A 114 19.14 -13.30 14.78
N GLU A 115 19.48 -13.16 13.51
CA GLU A 115 19.46 -11.86 12.83
C GLU A 115 18.02 -11.34 12.65
N LEU A 116 17.03 -12.22 12.48
CA LEU A 116 15.61 -11.83 12.45
C LEU A 116 15.15 -11.29 13.81
N ASP A 117 15.56 -11.91 14.92
CA ASP A 117 15.25 -11.45 16.27
C ASP A 117 15.95 -10.10 16.57
N GLU A 118 17.19 -9.91 16.11
CA GLU A 118 17.92 -8.65 16.23
C GLU A 118 17.28 -7.51 15.42
N ILE A 119 16.74 -7.78 14.21
CA ILE A 119 15.96 -6.80 13.45
C ILE A 119 14.73 -6.34 14.26
N GLU A 120 14.00 -7.28 14.84
CA GLU A 120 12.81 -6.97 15.67
C GLU A 120 13.18 -6.10 16.86
N GLN A 121 14.24 -6.46 17.59
CA GLN A 121 14.71 -5.70 18.74
C GLN A 121 15.08 -4.26 18.34
N LYS A 122 15.93 -4.10 17.33
CA LYS A 122 16.39 -2.76 16.89
C LYS A 122 15.23 -1.87 16.41
N LEU A 123 14.27 -2.45 15.70
CA LEU A 123 13.06 -1.74 15.28
C LEU A 123 12.17 -1.34 16.47
N SER A 124 12.21 -2.07 17.59
CA SER A 124 11.46 -1.70 18.80
C SER A 124 12.12 -0.55 19.58
N GLU A 125 13.44 -0.43 19.49
CA GLU A 125 14.21 0.61 20.19
C GLU A 125 14.12 1.98 19.49
N GLU A 126 14.42 2.05 18.20
CA GLU A 126 14.61 3.33 17.46
C GLU A 126 13.71 3.50 16.23
N ASN A 127 12.80 2.56 15.97
CA ASN A 127 11.96 2.53 14.77
C ASN A 127 12.70 2.40 13.44
N TYR A 128 14.02 2.27 13.42
CA TYR A 128 14.79 2.01 12.20
C TYR A 128 15.93 1.01 12.46
N VAL A 129 16.37 0.34 11.41
CA VAL A 129 17.56 -0.52 11.42
C VAL A 129 18.28 -0.46 10.07
N PHE A 130 19.61 -0.33 10.11
CA PHE A 130 20.49 -0.49 8.95
C PHE A 130 21.07 -1.89 8.94
N ILE A 131 20.73 -2.69 7.93
CA ILE A 131 21.28 -4.03 7.71
C ILE A 131 22.49 -3.89 6.79
N SER A 132 23.68 -4.09 7.34
CA SER A 132 24.95 -3.95 6.65
C SER A 132 25.60 -5.31 6.35
N GLY A 133 26.39 -5.36 5.30
CA GLY A 133 27.17 -6.54 4.92
C GLY A 133 27.62 -6.52 3.48
N ILE A 134 28.55 -7.40 3.12
CA ILE A 134 29.10 -7.50 1.77
C ILE A 134 28.03 -7.88 0.73
N ALA A 135 28.34 -7.71 -0.56
CA ALA A 135 27.46 -8.14 -1.64
C ALA A 135 27.20 -9.66 -1.55
N GLY A 136 25.95 -10.08 -1.84
CA GLY A 136 25.57 -11.50 -1.84
C GLY A 136 25.35 -12.15 -0.47
N ILE A 137 25.65 -11.48 0.66
CA ILE A 137 25.53 -12.05 2.03
C ILE A 137 24.09 -12.37 2.46
N GLY A 138 23.09 -11.88 1.74
CA GLY A 138 21.68 -12.18 2.02
C GLY A 138 20.90 -11.04 2.70
N LYS A 139 21.38 -9.79 2.70
CA LYS A 139 20.66 -8.63 3.28
C LYS A 139 19.22 -8.48 2.76
N THR A 140 19.05 -8.47 1.45
CA THR A 140 17.74 -8.39 0.79
C THR A 140 16.86 -9.59 1.12
N ALA A 141 17.46 -10.81 1.19
CA ALA A 141 16.72 -12.02 1.50
C ALA A 141 16.18 -12.03 2.93
N ILE A 142 17.02 -11.65 3.93
CA ILE A 142 16.58 -11.59 5.31
C ILE A 142 15.51 -10.52 5.52
N THR A 143 15.69 -9.33 4.90
CA THR A 143 14.71 -8.26 4.94
C THR A 143 13.38 -8.71 4.34
N ARG A 144 13.42 -9.35 3.16
CA ARG A 144 12.23 -9.85 2.48
C ARG A 144 11.47 -10.86 3.34
N TYR A 145 12.17 -11.83 3.91
CA TYR A 145 11.58 -12.83 4.80
C TYR A 145 10.97 -12.20 6.06
N PHE A 146 11.68 -11.24 6.68
CA PHE A 146 11.18 -10.51 7.85
C PHE A 146 9.86 -9.81 7.56
N VAL A 147 9.80 -9.00 6.50
CA VAL A 147 8.60 -8.22 6.17
C VAL A 147 7.44 -9.10 5.68
N GLU A 148 7.69 -10.24 5.04
CA GLU A 148 6.64 -11.20 4.69
C GLU A 148 5.96 -11.80 5.93
N ASN A 149 6.73 -12.06 6.99
CA ASN A 149 6.16 -12.52 8.27
C ASN A 149 5.34 -11.42 8.95
N LYS A 150 5.73 -10.15 8.82
CA LYS A 150 4.96 -9.00 9.30
C LYS A 150 3.69 -8.77 8.48
N LEU A 151 3.78 -8.92 7.17
CA LEU A 151 2.66 -8.83 6.25
C LEU A 151 1.55 -9.83 6.62
N LYS A 152 1.91 -11.09 6.91
CA LYS A 152 0.96 -12.13 7.37
C LYS A 152 0.25 -11.75 8.67
N LYS A 153 0.85 -10.88 9.49
CA LYS A 153 0.26 -10.33 10.72
C LYS A 153 -0.58 -9.06 10.47
N GLY A 154 -0.81 -8.69 9.20
CA GLY A 154 -1.62 -7.53 8.81
C GLY A 154 -0.87 -6.19 8.84
N ILE A 155 0.47 -6.20 8.90
CA ILE A 155 1.27 -4.99 8.83
C ILE A 155 1.51 -4.65 7.36
N LYS A 156 1.16 -3.44 6.93
CA LYS A 156 1.39 -2.95 5.57
C LYS A 156 2.90 -2.82 5.31
N VAL A 157 3.35 -3.26 4.15
CA VAL A 157 4.78 -3.19 3.78
C VAL A 157 4.93 -2.41 2.49
N ARG A 158 5.84 -1.43 2.49
CA ARG A 158 6.24 -0.65 1.32
C ARG A 158 7.72 -0.85 1.06
N TRP A 159 8.07 -1.23 -0.15
CA TRP A 159 9.44 -1.55 -0.55
C TRP A 159 9.94 -0.62 -1.64
N TYR A 160 11.15 -0.11 -1.46
CA TYR A 160 11.87 0.65 -2.46
C TYR A 160 13.26 0.05 -2.67
N SER A 161 13.53 -0.47 -3.88
CA SER A 161 14.87 -0.91 -4.28
C SER A 161 15.59 0.27 -4.93
N ALA A 162 16.60 0.77 -4.23
CA ALA A 162 17.34 1.95 -4.67
C ALA A 162 18.27 1.65 -5.85
N THR A 163 18.47 2.66 -6.67
CA THR A 163 19.34 2.66 -7.85
C THR A 163 20.14 3.96 -7.93
N ILE A 164 21.03 4.07 -8.90
CA ILE A 164 21.85 5.27 -9.11
C ILE A 164 21.03 6.55 -9.42
N ILE A 165 19.79 6.39 -9.91
CA ILE A 165 18.89 7.52 -10.23
C ILE A 165 17.90 7.83 -9.11
N SER A 166 17.97 7.13 -7.98
CA SER A 166 17.06 7.29 -6.85
C SER A 166 17.16 8.66 -6.20
N SER A 167 16.01 9.19 -5.80
CA SER A 167 15.84 10.39 -4.99
C SER A 167 14.78 10.17 -3.91
N PRO A 168 14.71 10.97 -2.83
CA PRO A 168 13.63 10.87 -1.84
C PRO A 168 12.24 10.96 -2.47
N LYS A 169 12.06 11.80 -3.47
CA LYS A 169 10.83 11.93 -4.24
C LYS A 169 10.45 10.61 -4.92
N THR A 170 11.35 10.02 -5.72
CA THR A 170 11.06 8.76 -6.42
C THR A 170 10.78 7.60 -5.46
N MET A 171 11.40 7.61 -4.28
CA MET A 171 11.13 6.65 -3.23
C MET A 171 9.69 6.77 -2.71
N VAL A 172 9.26 7.97 -2.32
CA VAL A 172 7.90 8.19 -1.81
C VAL A 172 6.84 7.94 -2.89
N GLU A 173 7.09 8.37 -4.13
CA GLU A 173 6.23 8.06 -5.28
C GLU A 173 6.06 6.55 -5.48
N THR A 174 7.14 5.78 -5.40
CA THR A 174 7.11 4.31 -5.52
C THR A 174 6.33 3.67 -4.37
N TRP A 175 6.55 4.12 -3.14
CA TRP A 175 5.86 3.58 -1.96
C TRP A 175 4.34 3.82 -2.01
N LEU A 176 3.92 4.97 -2.52
CA LEU A 176 2.52 5.38 -2.54
C LEU A 176 1.80 5.04 -3.85
N GLY A 177 2.53 4.67 -4.89
CA GLY A 177 1.97 4.51 -6.24
C GLY A 177 1.51 5.84 -6.85
N LEU A 178 2.10 6.95 -6.41
CA LEU A 178 1.79 8.31 -6.86
C LEU A 178 2.82 8.79 -7.89
N ASN A 179 2.47 9.87 -8.59
CA ASN A 179 3.36 10.57 -9.50
C ASN A 179 3.29 12.08 -9.25
N LYS A 180 4.34 12.79 -9.64
CA LYS A 180 4.40 14.27 -9.60
C LYS A 180 4.37 14.88 -8.18
N LEU A 181 4.95 14.19 -7.20
CA LEU A 181 5.16 14.78 -5.88
C LEU A 181 6.18 15.93 -5.94
N SER A 182 6.16 16.78 -4.91
CA SER A 182 7.22 17.77 -4.67
C SER A 182 8.56 17.08 -4.42
N SER A 183 9.67 17.78 -4.68
CA SER A 183 11.01 17.31 -4.31
C SER A 183 11.44 17.85 -2.93
N ASN A 184 10.62 18.67 -2.28
CA ASN A 184 10.88 19.20 -0.96
C ASN A 184 10.67 18.10 0.11
N ILE A 185 11.59 17.97 1.05
CA ILE A 185 11.57 16.95 2.10
C ILE A 185 10.38 17.12 3.04
N GLU A 186 10.00 18.36 3.37
CA GLU A 186 8.83 18.63 4.24
C GLU A 186 7.52 18.22 3.59
N ASP A 187 7.36 18.45 2.29
CA ASP A 187 6.18 18.02 1.54
C ASP A 187 6.10 16.51 1.49
N LEU A 188 7.21 15.82 1.22
CA LEU A 188 7.30 14.37 1.21
C LEU A 188 6.99 13.77 2.58
N PHE A 189 7.51 14.39 3.64
CA PHE A 189 7.22 13.99 5.02
C PHE A 189 5.72 14.16 5.35
N THR A 190 5.12 15.28 4.95
CA THR A 190 3.70 15.56 5.18
C THR A 190 2.81 14.53 4.50
N VAL A 191 3.09 14.18 3.25
CA VAL A 191 2.37 13.13 2.51
C VAL A 191 2.52 11.78 3.19
N MET A 192 3.72 11.42 3.64
CA MET A 192 3.96 10.16 4.36
C MET A 192 3.30 10.13 5.73
N LYS A 193 3.20 11.28 6.41
CA LYS A 193 2.53 11.40 7.72
C LYS A 193 1.04 11.05 7.64
N SER A 194 0.35 11.43 6.58
CA SER A 194 -1.06 11.07 6.38
C SER A 194 -1.30 9.57 6.20
N GLU A 195 -0.25 8.83 5.81
CA GLU A 195 -0.29 7.38 5.56
C GLU A 195 0.31 6.54 6.72
N ALA A 196 0.73 7.20 7.83
CA ALA A 196 1.64 6.65 8.83
C ALA A 196 1.04 5.63 9.80
N LEU A 197 0.08 4.79 9.39
CA LEU A 197 -0.53 3.81 10.28
C LEU A 197 -0.02 2.39 9.99
N ASN A 198 0.53 1.74 11.03
CA ASN A 198 0.85 0.30 11.10
C ASN A 198 1.56 -0.26 9.85
N GLN A 199 2.68 0.33 9.48
CA GLN A 199 3.42 -0.10 8.29
C GLN A 199 4.93 -0.17 8.50
N ILE A 200 5.59 -0.97 7.66
CA ILE A 200 7.04 -1.08 7.55
C ILE A 200 7.47 -0.53 6.19
N LEU A 201 8.45 0.36 6.21
CA LEU A 201 9.10 0.92 5.04
C LEU A 201 10.45 0.24 4.82
N VAL A 202 10.75 -0.15 3.60
CA VAL A 202 12.04 -0.77 3.24
C VAL A 202 12.73 0.06 2.19
N ILE A 203 14.01 0.34 2.41
CA ILE A 203 14.93 0.93 1.43
C ILE A 203 16.05 -0.08 1.19
N ASP A 204 15.97 -0.80 0.09
CA ASP A 204 16.95 -1.81 -0.28
C ASP A 204 18.05 -1.22 -1.18
N ASN A 205 19.30 -1.67 -1.01
CA ASN A 205 20.48 -1.21 -1.75
C ASN A 205 20.79 0.29 -1.59
N PHE A 206 20.71 0.83 -0.38
CA PHE A 206 20.97 2.25 -0.09
C PHE A 206 22.36 2.72 -0.57
N ASP A 207 23.35 1.85 -0.63
CA ASP A 207 24.68 2.14 -1.16
C ASP A 207 24.68 2.57 -2.63
N GLN A 208 23.65 2.22 -3.42
CA GLN A 208 23.51 2.62 -4.82
C GLN A 208 23.12 4.09 -5.00
N ILE A 209 22.62 4.74 -3.94
CA ILE A 209 22.18 6.13 -3.99
C ILE A 209 23.38 7.06 -4.16
N LYS A 210 23.30 8.01 -5.10
CA LYS A 210 24.33 9.03 -5.29
C LYS A 210 24.55 9.84 -4.02
N ASN A 211 25.80 10.13 -3.70
CA ASN A 211 26.19 10.85 -2.46
C ASN A 211 25.43 12.16 -2.27
N ARG A 212 25.13 12.90 -3.35
CA ARG A 212 24.38 14.17 -3.30
C ARG A 212 22.98 14.04 -2.70
N PHE A 213 22.33 12.85 -2.80
CA PHE A 213 21.00 12.61 -2.27
C PHE A 213 21.00 11.90 -0.92
N LYS A 214 22.13 11.32 -0.49
CA LYS A 214 22.19 10.55 0.75
C LYS A 214 21.77 11.36 1.97
N LYS A 215 22.16 12.63 2.05
CA LYS A 215 21.78 13.52 3.15
C LYS A 215 20.26 13.68 3.23
N ASP A 216 19.60 13.92 2.11
CA ASP A 216 18.15 14.12 2.03
C ASP A 216 17.38 12.84 2.39
N PHE A 217 17.88 11.67 1.93
CA PHE A 217 17.34 10.38 2.32
C PHE A 217 17.42 10.13 3.83
N LEU A 218 18.56 10.45 4.44
CA LEU A 218 18.77 10.26 5.88
C LEU A 218 17.91 11.21 6.71
N GLU A 219 17.79 12.45 6.28
CA GLU A 219 16.90 13.41 6.91
C GLU A 219 15.46 12.91 6.89
N LEU A 220 14.98 12.43 5.73
CA LEU A 220 13.63 11.88 5.61
C LEU A 220 13.44 10.62 6.46
N ILE A 221 14.42 9.71 6.51
CA ILE A 221 14.39 8.50 7.36
C ILE A 221 14.22 8.88 8.83
N ILE A 222 15.03 9.84 9.33
CA ILE A 222 14.95 10.29 10.73
C ILE A 222 13.57 10.92 11.01
N LYS A 223 13.08 11.78 10.13
CA LYS A 223 11.75 12.38 10.27
C LYS A 223 10.64 11.32 10.28
N LEU A 224 10.70 10.32 9.40
CA LEU A 224 9.72 9.25 9.34
C LEU A 224 9.78 8.32 10.57
N SER A 225 10.96 8.04 11.10
CA SER A 225 11.10 7.21 12.32
C SER A 225 10.47 7.87 13.55
N SER A 226 10.42 9.21 13.61
CA SER A 226 9.72 9.93 14.69
C SER A 226 8.19 9.78 14.65
N LEU A 227 7.63 9.29 13.56
CA LEU A 227 6.20 8.98 13.40
C LEU A 227 5.85 7.54 13.84
N ASN A 228 6.74 6.83 14.53
CA ASN A 228 6.62 5.39 14.83
C ASN A 228 6.52 4.47 13.60
N LEU A 229 6.96 4.96 12.43
CA LEU A 229 7.10 4.14 11.24
C LEU A 229 8.36 3.28 11.37
N LYS A 230 8.20 1.97 11.19
CA LYS A 230 9.33 1.04 11.20
C LYS A 230 10.05 1.09 9.86
N ILE A 231 11.36 1.35 9.87
CA ILE A 231 12.16 1.54 8.66
C ILE A 231 13.33 0.56 8.62
N ILE A 232 13.45 -0.20 7.55
CA ILE A 232 14.58 -1.11 7.32
C ILE A 232 15.37 -0.61 6.11
N VAL A 233 16.66 -0.43 6.30
CA VAL A 233 17.57 0.01 5.24
C VAL A 233 18.64 -1.04 5.03
N THR A 234 18.82 -1.55 3.82
CA THR A 234 19.96 -2.42 3.50
C THR A 234 21.05 -1.64 2.79
N SER A 235 22.31 -1.89 3.13
CA SER A 235 23.46 -1.21 2.54
C SER A 235 24.71 -2.10 2.55
N ARG A 236 25.66 -1.79 1.69
CA ARG A 236 27.03 -2.26 1.85
C ARG A 236 27.79 -1.36 2.82
N PRO A 237 28.85 -1.87 3.51
CA PRO A 237 29.72 -1.02 4.30
C PRO A 237 30.53 -0.03 3.41
N PRO A 238 30.99 1.10 3.91
CA PRO A 238 30.73 1.60 5.26
C PRO A 238 29.32 2.20 5.39
N VAL A 239 28.62 1.81 6.45
CA VAL A 239 27.40 2.52 6.86
C VAL A 239 27.79 3.82 7.56
N LEU A 240 27.00 4.84 7.41
CA LEU A 240 27.26 6.15 7.99
C LEU A 240 27.41 6.06 9.51
N LYS A 241 28.52 6.59 10.03
CA LYS A 241 28.92 6.48 11.45
C LYS A 241 27.92 7.08 12.47
N ASN A 242 26.92 7.82 12.00
CA ASN A 242 25.97 8.55 12.86
C ASN A 242 24.69 7.75 13.16
N PHE A 243 24.59 6.49 12.75
CA PHE A 243 23.43 5.65 13.04
C PHE A 243 23.80 4.55 14.04
N ASN A 244 23.06 4.49 15.15
CA ASN A 244 23.32 3.57 16.26
C ASN A 244 22.74 2.17 16.01
N GLN A 245 21.67 2.09 15.18
CA GLN A 245 20.96 0.84 14.91
C GLN A 245 21.48 0.13 13.66
N ILE A 246 22.71 -0.37 13.73
CA ILE A 246 23.33 -1.16 12.65
C ILE A 246 23.31 -2.63 13.03
N LEU A 247 22.83 -3.48 12.13
CA LEU A 247 22.96 -4.94 12.17
C LEU A 247 23.93 -5.38 11.07
N GLU A 248 25.05 -5.92 11.45
CA GLU A 248 26.04 -6.46 10.51
C GLU A 248 25.77 -7.94 10.22
N ILE A 249 25.47 -8.27 8.98
CA ILE A 249 25.27 -9.65 8.53
C ILE A 249 26.63 -10.27 8.17
N LYS A 250 26.98 -11.34 8.85
CA LYS A 250 28.20 -12.12 8.62
C LYS A 250 27.90 -13.40 7.82
N GLY A 251 28.95 -14.08 7.35
CA GLY A 251 28.82 -15.40 6.74
C GLY A 251 28.05 -16.38 7.64
N LEU A 252 27.43 -17.39 7.04
CA LEU A 252 26.96 -18.56 7.79
C LEU A 252 28.19 -19.42 8.10
N ASP A 253 28.38 -19.79 9.37
CA ASP A 253 29.38 -20.74 9.81
C ASP A 253 29.05 -22.16 9.33
#